data_5a74451009bfc8048dae61ffd2af0a77
#
_entry.id   5a74451009bfc8048dae61ffd2af0a77
#
_cell.length_a   1.000
_cell.length_b   1.000
_cell.length_c   1.000
_cell.angle_alpha   90.00
_cell.angle_beta   90.00
_cell.angle_gamma   90.00
#
_symmetry.space_group_name_H-M   'P 1'
#
loop_
_entity.id
_entity.type
_entity.pdbx_description
1 polymer ?
#
loop_
_entity_poly.entity_id
_entity_poly.type
_entity_poly.pdbx_seq_one_letter_code
_entity_poly.pdbx_strand_id
1 'polypeptide(L)'
;MIRLRQVALVANDLDEVVGGLCEQLGLTVCFHDPGVRAFGLHNALMMIGDQFLEVVSPTQAGTTAGRLLAKRGGDGGYMAIYEVDDLDQREARLADVGVRIVWRGDFDDIRGRHLHPADVGGAIVSLDQPVPAGAWRWGGPSWIAHQDNSVVTAIAGVVVGATDPHAMRERWRRSGVDHAVRFQPAGPRGDAIDELELVTADRERAGEELATGGVVIRLV
;
A
#
# COMPACT_ATOMS: atom_id res chain seq x y z
N MET A 1 -6.55 -9.81 14.94
CA MET A 1 -5.71 -8.60 14.80
C MET A 1 -5.75 -8.13 13.35
N ILE A 2 -5.51 -6.83 13.08
CA ILE A 2 -5.29 -6.26 11.74
C ILE A 2 -4.26 -5.15 11.86
N ARG A 3 -3.31 -5.07 10.92
CA ARG A 3 -2.34 -3.96 10.84
C ARG A 3 -1.99 -3.63 9.39
N LEU A 4 -1.74 -2.37 9.11
CA LEU A 4 -1.19 -1.95 7.82
C LEU A 4 0.24 -2.49 7.71
N ARG A 5 0.49 -3.37 6.74
CA ARG A 5 1.78 -4.04 6.58
C ARG A 5 2.58 -3.52 5.40
N GLN A 6 1.87 -3.11 4.35
CA GLN A 6 2.50 -2.65 3.12
C GLN A 6 1.62 -1.59 2.45
N VAL A 7 2.26 -0.59 1.86
CA VAL A 7 1.61 0.39 1.00
C VAL A 7 2.28 0.33 -0.36
N ALA A 8 1.49 0.27 -1.43
CA ALA A 8 2.01 0.32 -2.79
C ALA A 8 1.65 1.65 -3.46
N LEU A 9 2.62 2.25 -4.13
CA LEU A 9 2.47 3.34 -5.08
C LEU A 9 2.47 2.78 -6.50
N VAL A 10 1.87 3.48 -7.43
CA VAL A 10 1.96 3.20 -8.86
C VAL A 10 2.69 4.35 -9.55
N ALA A 11 3.66 4.04 -10.39
CA ALA A 11 4.49 5.00 -11.10
C ALA A 11 4.55 4.72 -12.59
N ASN A 12 4.71 5.78 -13.40
CA ASN A 12 5.04 5.65 -14.82
C ASN A 12 6.48 5.19 -15.02
N ASP A 13 7.40 5.69 -14.17
CA ASP A 13 8.80 5.31 -14.15
C ASP A 13 9.16 4.75 -12.76
N LEU A 14 9.45 3.45 -12.70
CA LEU A 14 9.80 2.77 -11.45
C LEU A 14 11.09 3.33 -10.85
N ASP A 15 12.12 3.45 -11.69
CA ASP A 15 13.48 3.77 -11.23
C ASP A 15 13.57 5.22 -10.74
N GLU A 16 12.87 6.15 -11.39
CA GLU A 16 12.79 7.55 -10.96
C GLU A 16 12.17 7.67 -9.55
N VAL A 17 11.00 7.04 -9.34
CA VAL A 17 10.29 7.14 -8.06
C VAL A 17 11.06 6.40 -6.95
N VAL A 18 11.57 5.20 -7.23
CA VAL A 18 12.36 4.43 -6.26
C VAL A 18 13.64 5.17 -5.89
N GLY A 19 14.36 5.74 -6.89
CA GLY A 19 15.56 6.53 -6.66
C GLY A 19 15.30 7.72 -5.73
N GLY A 20 14.22 8.47 -5.98
CA GLY A 20 13.81 9.59 -5.12
C GLY A 20 13.47 9.18 -3.70
N LEU A 21 12.76 8.05 -3.51
CA LEU A 21 12.44 7.51 -2.18
C LEU A 21 13.71 7.07 -1.43
N CYS A 22 14.62 6.38 -2.11
CA CYS A 22 15.88 5.95 -1.52
C CYS A 22 16.74 7.14 -1.09
N GLU A 23 16.86 8.16 -1.92
CA GLU A 23 17.65 9.35 -1.65
C GLU A 23 17.07 10.18 -0.48
N GLN A 24 15.76 10.44 -0.49
CA GLN A 24 15.12 11.34 0.47
C GLN A 24 14.89 10.69 1.84
N LEU A 25 14.62 9.37 1.86
CA LEU A 25 14.23 8.63 3.07
C LEU A 25 15.30 7.63 3.55
N GLY A 26 16.46 7.55 2.87
CA GLY A 26 17.51 6.60 3.21
C GLY A 26 17.10 5.14 3.04
N LEU A 27 16.11 4.86 2.19
CA LEU A 27 15.62 3.51 1.96
C LEU A 27 16.52 2.73 1.01
N THR A 28 16.47 1.41 1.12
CA THR A 28 17.13 0.49 0.16
C THR A 28 16.12 -0.51 -0.38
N VAL A 29 16.26 -0.85 -1.65
CA VAL A 29 15.43 -1.89 -2.27
C VAL A 29 15.84 -3.24 -1.69
N CYS A 30 14.89 -3.93 -1.07
CA CYS A 30 15.10 -5.25 -0.48
C CYS A 30 14.66 -6.40 -1.40
N PHE A 31 13.71 -6.15 -2.31
CA PHE A 31 13.18 -7.20 -3.17
C PHE A 31 12.50 -6.65 -4.44
N HIS A 32 12.56 -7.43 -5.51
CA HIS A 32 11.74 -7.30 -6.70
C HIS A 32 10.90 -8.58 -6.85
N ASP A 33 9.59 -8.48 -6.58
CA ASP A 33 8.73 -9.66 -6.62
C ASP A 33 8.40 -10.06 -8.06
N PRO A 34 8.83 -11.24 -8.53
CA PRO A 34 8.50 -11.71 -9.87
C PRO A 34 7.01 -12.04 -10.03
N GLY A 35 6.27 -12.22 -8.93
CA GLY A 35 4.84 -12.55 -8.94
C GLY A 35 3.97 -11.45 -9.55
N VAL A 36 4.38 -10.19 -9.45
CA VAL A 36 3.62 -9.05 -10.01
C VAL A 36 3.56 -9.05 -11.54
N ARG A 37 4.42 -9.85 -12.20
CA ARG A 37 4.38 -10.04 -13.67
C ARG A 37 3.06 -10.64 -14.13
N ALA A 38 2.38 -11.42 -13.28
CA ALA A 38 1.04 -11.94 -13.57
C ALA A 38 0.00 -10.83 -13.80
N PHE A 39 0.26 -9.63 -13.28
CA PHE A 39 -0.56 -8.43 -13.47
C PHE A 39 -0.01 -7.48 -14.55
N GLY A 40 1.06 -7.88 -15.26
CA GLY A 40 1.75 -7.05 -16.24
C GLY A 40 2.53 -5.90 -15.60
N LEU A 41 3.09 -6.13 -14.43
CA LEU A 41 3.82 -5.15 -13.63
C LEU A 41 5.27 -5.61 -13.37
N HIS A 42 6.11 -4.66 -13.01
CA HIS A 42 7.34 -4.85 -12.25
C HIS A 42 7.30 -3.95 -11.00
N ASN A 43 8.12 -4.24 -10.02
CA ASN A 43 8.10 -3.52 -8.75
C ASN A 43 9.46 -3.43 -8.09
N ALA A 44 9.53 -2.59 -7.06
CA ALA A 44 10.60 -2.58 -6.07
C ALA A 44 9.98 -2.42 -4.69
N LEU A 45 10.43 -3.22 -3.73
CA LEU A 45 10.03 -3.14 -2.34
C LEU A 45 11.17 -2.58 -1.51
N MET A 46 10.81 -1.65 -0.63
CA MET A 46 11.69 -1.04 0.36
C MET A 46 11.11 -1.30 1.74
N MET A 47 11.95 -1.68 2.68
CA MET A 47 11.53 -2.01 4.02
C MET A 47 11.55 -0.79 4.93
N ILE A 48 10.56 -0.63 5.80
CA ILE A 48 10.47 0.41 6.84
C ILE A 48 10.07 -0.27 8.15
N GLY A 49 11.01 -0.45 9.07
CA GLY A 49 10.80 -1.27 10.25
C GLY A 49 10.50 -2.72 9.88
N ASP A 50 9.30 -3.19 10.13
CA ASP A 50 8.79 -4.50 9.67
C ASP A 50 7.65 -4.35 8.64
N GLN A 51 7.47 -3.15 8.09
CA GLN A 51 6.48 -2.82 7.07
C GLN A 51 7.18 -2.55 5.73
N PHE A 52 6.41 -2.40 4.65
CA PHE A 52 6.96 -2.26 3.31
C PHE A 52 6.32 -1.10 2.55
N LEU A 53 7.17 -0.33 1.88
CA LEU A 53 6.77 0.58 0.82
C LEU A 53 7.13 -0.06 -0.51
N GLU A 54 6.15 -0.20 -1.37
CA GLU A 54 6.30 -0.76 -2.71
C GLU A 54 6.06 0.31 -3.77
N VAL A 55 6.80 0.26 -4.85
CA VAL A 55 6.46 0.96 -6.09
C VAL A 55 6.23 -0.08 -7.17
N VAL A 56 5.11 0.01 -7.87
CA VAL A 56 4.80 -0.82 -9.04
C VAL A 56 4.75 0.04 -10.30
N SER A 57 5.16 -0.51 -11.43
CA SER A 57 5.03 0.15 -12.73
C SER A 57 4.59 -0.85 -13.81
N PRO A 58 3.73 -0.41 -14.77
CA PRO A 58 3.28 -1.28 -15.86
C PRO A 58 4.43 -1.65 -16.81
N THR A 59 4.51 -2.92 -17.20
CA THR A 59 5.45 -3.41 -18.24
C THR A 59 4.80 -3.51 -19.61
N GLN A 60 3.48 -3.30 -19.68
CA GLN A 60 2.70 -3.40 -20.91
C GLN A 60 1.43 -2.55 -20.84
N ALA A 61 0.87 -2.22 -22.00
CA ALA A 61 -0.41 -1.51 -22.09
C ALA A 61 -1.58 -2.36 -21.56
N GLY A 62 -2.65 -1.68 -21.12
CA GLY A 62 -3.91 -2.33 -20.75
C GLY A 62 -3.95 -2.93 -19.35
N THR A 63 -2.91 -2.75 -18.52
CA THR A 63 -2.92 -3.17 -17.12
C THR A 63 -3.88 -2.32 -16.27
N THR A 64 -4.31 -2.85 -15.13
CA THR A 64 -5.12 -2.08 -14.16
C THR A 64 -4.34 -0.86 -13.64
N ALA A 65 -3.06 -1.04 -13.36
CA ALA A 65 -2.18 0.05 -12.93
C ALA A 65 -2.04 1.12 -14.02
N GLY A 66 -1.82 0.74 -15.28
CA GLY A 66 -1.72 1.69 -16.41
C GLY A 66 -3.02 2.47 -16.63
N ARG A 67 -4.18 1.83 -16.49
CA ARG A 67 -5.48 2.56 -16.54
C ARG A 67 -5.65 3.54 -15.39
N LEU A 68 -5.14 3.22 -14.20
CA LEU A 68 -5.18 4.12 -13.04
C LEU A 68 -4.27 5.33 -13.26
N LEU A 69 -3.03 5.13 -13.71
CA LEU A 69 -2.10 6.20 -14.08
C LEU A 69 -2.73 7.16 -15.11
N ALA A 70 -3.30 6.61 -16.18
CA ALA A 70 -3.96 7.41 -17.22
C ALA A 70 -5.17 8.18 -16.66
N LYS A 71 -6.01 7.54 -15.84
CA LYS A 71 -7.18 8.17 -15.22
C LYS A 71 -6.80 9.33 -14.29
N ARG A 72 -5.70 9.17 -13.53
CA ARG A 72 -5.23 10.17 -12.55
C ARG A 72 -4.27 11.21 -13.13
N GLY A 73 -3.79 11.00 -14.36
CA GLY A 73 -2.83 11.88 -14.99
C GLY A 73 -1.43 11.80 -14.39
N GLY A 74 -1.03 10.65 -13.87
CA GLY A 74 0.31 10.41 -13.30
C GLY A 74 0.32 9.48 -12.09
N ASP A 75 1.48 9.40 -11.45
CA ASP A 75 1.80 8.53 -10.32
C ASP A 75 0.90 8.77 -9.11
N GLY A 76 0.84 7.83 -8.17
CA GLY A 76 0.05 7.99 -6.96
C GLY A 76 -0.09 6.74 -6.10
N GLY A 77 -0.87 6.85 -5.03
CA GLY A 77 -1.19 5.72 -4.18
C GLY A 77 -1.99 4.64 -4.92
N TYR A 78 -1.69 3.38 -4.66
CA TYR A 78 -2.25 2.25 -5.37
C TYR A 78 -2.95 1.25 -4.46
N MET A 79 -2.22 0.69 -3.46
CA MET A 79 -2.77 -0.32 -2.57
C MET A 79 -2.44 -0.03 -1.10
N ALA A 80 -3.38 -0.44 -0.22
CA ALA A 80 -3.15 -0.62 1.20
C ALA A 80 -3.29 -2.12 1.51
N ILE A 81 -2.23 -2.75 2.03
CA ILE A 81 -2.17 -4.19 2.27
C ILE A 81 -2.07 -4.43 3.77
N TYR A 82 -3.06 -5.12 4.30
CA TYR A 82 -3.20 -5.38 5.72
C TYR A 82 -2.84 -6.83 6.03
N GLU A 83 -1.97 -7.03 7.02
CA GLU A 83 -1.76 -8.30 7.66
C GLU A 83 -2.92 -8.60 8.61
N VAL A 84 -3.47 -9.80 8.53
CA VAL A 84 -4.55 -10.29 9.39
C VAL A 84 -4.19 -11.65 10.00
N ASP A 85 -4.76 -11.98 11.15
CA ASP A 85 -4.54 -13.24 11.85
C ASP A 85 -5.57 -14.33 11.50
N ASP A 86 -6.75 -13.95 11.02
CA ASP A 86 -7.84 -14.87 10.65
C ASP A 86 -8.54 -14.39 9.36
N LEU A 87 -8.04 -14.87 8.23
CA LEU A 87 -8.56 -14.49 6.93
C LEU A 87 -9.96 -15.07 6.68
N ASP A 88 -10.25 -16.26 7.21
CA ASP A 88 -11.56 -16.89 7.01
C ASP A 88 -12.66 -16.09 7.71
N GLN A 89 -12.41 -15.62 8.95
CA GLN A 89 -13.32 -14.73 9.65
C GLN A 89 -13.50 -13.39 8.88
N ARG A 90 -12.42 -12.85 8.28
CA ARG A 90 -12.48 -11.64 7.47
C ARG A 90 -13.32 -11.84 6.21
N GLU A 91 -13.13 -12.96 5.50
CA GLU A 91 -13.92 -13.29 4.30
C GLU A 91 -15.42 -13.42 4.64
N ALA A 92 -15.77 -14.09 5.75
CA ALA A 92 -17.15 -14.21 6.19
C ALA A 92 -17.78 -12.81 6.43
N ARG A 93 -17.08 -11.94 7.15
CA ARG A 93 -17.52 -10.56 7.38
C ARG A 93 -17.70 -9.78 6.08
N LEU A 94 -16.78 -9.89 5.13
CA LEU A 94 -16.88 -9.21 3.84
C LEU A 94 -18.12 -9.67 3.07
N ALA A 95 -18.42 -10.98 3.09
CA ALA A 95 -19.62 -11.53 2.48
C ALA A 95 -20.90 -10.98 3.12
N ASP A 96 -20.96 -10.91 4.46
CA ASP A 96 -22.10 -10.38 5.21
C ASP A 96 -22.42 -8.91 4.87
N VAL A 97 -21.37 -8.12 4.59
CA VAL A 97 -21.52 -6.70 4.23
C VAL A 97 -21.52 -6.45 2.71
N GLY A 98 -21.48 -7.50 1.89
CA GLY A 98 -21.56 -7.41 0.44
C GLY A 98 -20.31 -6.84 -0.26
N VAL A 99 -19.13 -6.94 0.35
CA VAL A 99 -17.85 -6.54 -0.25
C VAL A 99 -17.28 -7.69 -1.06
N ARG A 100 -17.02 -7.45 -2.34
CA ARG A 100 -16.53 -8.46 -3.28
C ARG A 100 -15.02 -8.63 -3.15
N ILE A 101 -14.56 -9.87 -3.35
CA ILE A 101 -13.15 -10.20 -3.50
C ILE A 101 -12.89 -10.43 -4.98
N VAL A 102 -11.93 -9.70 -5.57
CA VAL A 102 -11.62 -9.74 -7.01
C VAL A 102 -10.36 -10.55 -7.34
N TRP A 103 -9.53 -10.84 -6.35
CA TRP A 103 -8.39 -11.72 -6.50
C TRP A 103 -8.19 -12.54 -5.22
N ARG A 104 -7.77 -13.78 -5.40
CA ARG A 104 -7.43 -14.73 -4.35
C ARG A 104 -6.07 -15.36 -4.65
N GLY A 105 -5.14 -15.28 -3.72
CA GLY A 105 -3.88 -16.00 -3.76
C GLY A 105 -3.79 -16.89 -2.53
N ASP A 106 -3.62 -18.17 -2.74
CA ASP A 106 -3.41 -19.16 -1.69
C ASP A 106 -2.06 -19.85 -1.96
N PHE A 107 -1.04 -19.48 -1.17
CA PHE A 107 0.31 -20.00 -1.23
C PHE A 107 0.62 -20.74 0.08
N ASP A 108 1.71 -21.50 0.13
CA ASP A 108 2.08 -22.29 1.30
C ASP A 108 2.38 -21.42 2.54
N ASP A 109 2.84 -20.16 2.29
CA ASP A 109 3.33 -19.25 3.33
C ASP A 109 2.53 -17.94 3.45
N ILE A 110 1.51 -17.72 2.59
CA ILE A 110 0.61 -16.56 2.69
C ILE A 110 -0.69 -16.80 1.92
N ARG A 111 -1.79 -16.29 2.44
CA ARG A 111 -3.09 -16.21 1.74
C ARG A 111 -3.46 -14.74 1.59
N GLY A 112 -3.82 -14.29 0.38
CA GLY A 112 -4.15 -12.90 0.08
C GLY A 112 -5.51 -12.73 -0.58
N ARG A 113 -6.19 -11.60 -0.30
CA ARG A 113 -7.52 -11.26 -0.85
C ARG A 113 -7.58 -9.79 -1.23
N HIS A 114 -7.61 -9.50 -2.54
CA HIS A 114 -7.87 -8.14 -2.98
C HIS A 114 -9.37 -7.86 -2.99
N LEU A 115 -9.76 -6.81 -2.31
CA LEU A 115 -11.14 -6.33 -2.26
C LEU A 115 -11.46 -5.53 -3.53
N HIS A 116 -12.71 -5.57 -3.96
CA HIS A 116 -13.13 -4.83 -5.15
C HIS A 116 -13.03 -3.32 -4.88
N PRO A 117 -12.25 -2.56 -5.69
CA PRO A 117 -11.99 -1.14 -5.41
C PRO A 117 -13.24 -0.26 -5.46
N ALA A 118 -14.31 -0.65 -6.15
CA ALA A 118 -15.56 0.10 -6.13
C ALA A 118 -16.35 -0.09 -4.81
N ASP A 119 -16.08 -1.16 -4.05
CA ASP A 119 -16.80 -1.44 -2.80
C ASP A 119 -16.13 -0.74 -1.61
N VAL A 120 -14.80 -0.67 -1.60
CA VAL A 120 -14.02 0.03 -0.55
C VAL A 120 -13.79 1.49 -0.94
N GLY A 121 -13.24 1.75 -2.11
CA GLY A 121 -12.95 3.08 -2.65
C GLY A 121 -11.56 3.61 -2.27
N GLY A 122 -11.06 4.57 -3.05
CA GLY A 122 -9.80 5.27 -2.82
C GLY A 122 -8.52 4.48 -3.12
N ALA A 123 -8.53 3.16 -2.91
CA ALA A 123 -7.40 2.27 -3.15
C ALA A 123 -7.85 0.85 -3.47
N ILE A 124 -6.94 0.01 -3.95
CA ILE A 124 -7.08 -1.44 -3.83
C ILE A 124 -6.66 -1.80 -2.40
N VAL A 125 -7.53 -2.51 -1.69
CA VAL A 125 -7.22 -3.01 -0.34
C VAL A 125 -7.02 -4.51 -0.41
N SER A 126 -5.94 -5.00 0.22
CA SER A 126 -5.68 -6.42 0.40
C SER A 126 -5.72 -6.82 1.87
N LEU A 127 -6.24 -8.00 2.15
CA LEU A 127 -6.16 -8.67 3.44
C LEU A 127 -5.31 -9.92 3.27
N ASP A 128 -4.17 -9.98 3.97
CA ASP A 128 -3.18 -11.01 3.78
C ASP A 128 -2.84 -11.68 5.11
N GLN A 129 -2.94 -13.01 5.14
CA GLN A 129 -2.60 -13.83 6.30
C GLN A 129 -1.31 -14.59 6.04
N PRO A 130 -0.18 -14.22 6.65
CA PRO A 130 1.06 -14.97 6.55
C PRO A 130 1.05 -16.24 7.41
N VAL A 131 1.79 -17.25 6.97
CA VAL A 131 2.03 -18.50 7.67
C VAL A 131 3.53 -18.86 7.59
N PRO A 132 4.28 -18.86 8.71
CA PRO A 132 3.87 -18.50 10.06
C PRO A 132 3.56 -17.02 10.25
N ALA A 133 2.90 -16.67 11.35
CA ALA A 133 2.65 -15.28 11.72
C ALA A 133 3.95 -14.47 11.72
N GLY A 134 3.91 -13.25 11.17
CA GLY A 134 5.07 -12.37 11.06
C GLY A 134 5.96 -12.62 9.83
N ALA A 135 5.82 -13.76 9.13
CA ALA A 135 6.40 -13.91 7.80
C ALA A 135 5.77 -12.89 6.82
N TRP A 136 6.47 -12.59 5.73
CA TRP A 136 5.92 -11.72 4.70
C TRP A 136 6.50 -12.07 3.33
N ARG A 137 5.80 -12.94 2.61
CA ARG A 137 6.20 -13.44 1.30
C ARG A 137 6.52 -12.31 0.30
N TRP A 138 5.70 -11.27 0.32
CA TRP A 138 5.85 -10.16 -0.62
C TRP A 138 7.14 -9.37 -0.44
N GLY A 139 7.71 -9.35 0.77
CA GLY A 139 9.02 -8.74 1.06
C GLY A 139 10.23 -9.55 0.58
N GLY A 140 10.00 -10.78 0.06
CA GLY A 140 11.05 -11.69 -0.38
C GLY A 140 11.69 -12.51 0.74
N PRO A 141 12.56 -13.47 0.42
CA PRO A 141 13.05 -14.46 1.39
C PRO A 141 14.05 -13.88 2.42
N SER A 142 14.66 -12.74 2.11
CA SER A 142 15.73 -12.14 2.93
C SER A 142 15.39 -10.76 3.50
N TRP A 143 14.10 -10.39 3.51
CA TRP A 143 13.69 -9.04 3.93
C TRP A 143 14.19 -8.65 5.32
N ILE A 144 14.27 -9.59 6.27
CA ILE A 144 14.74 -9.35 7.64
C ILE A 144 16.18 -8.78 7.68
N ALA A 145 17.01 -9.11 6.69
CA ALA A 145 18.39 -8.60 6.61
C ALA A 145 18.47 -7.11 6.20
N HIS A 146 17.35 -6.50 5.81
CA HIS A 146 17.27 -5.11 5.34
C HIS A 146 16.59 -4.15 6.35
N GLN A 147 16.55 -4.52 7.64
CA GLN A 147 15.88 -3.76 8.71
C GLN A 147 16.59 -2.46 9.13
N ASP A 148 17.67 -2.06 8.49
CA ASP A 148 18.41 -0.85 8.85
C ASP A 148 17.76 0.38 8.22
N ASN A 149 16.95 1.10 9.01
CA ASN A 149 16.27 2.32 8.61
C ASN A 149 16.69 3.47 9.53
N SER A 150 17.63 4.27 9.06
CA SER A 150 18.19 5.40 9.82
C SER A 150 17.28 6.64 9.79
N VAL A 151 16.42 6.79 8.79
CA VAL A 151 15.58 7.98 8.60
C VAL A 151 14.15 7.75 9.03
N VAL A 152 13.53 6.66 8.58
CA VAL A 152 12.13 6.32 8.89
C VAL A 152 12.04 4.92 9.50
N THR A 153 11.19 4.73 10.51
CA THR A 153 11.14 3.50 11.32
C THR A 153 9.82 2.74 11.22
N ALA A 154 8.75 3.40 10.77
CA ALA A 154 7.45 2.76 10.59
C ALA A 154 6.57 3.54 9.60
N ILE A 155 5.59 2.85 9.03
CA ILE A 155 4.45 3.48 8.33
C ILE A 155 3.36 3.70 9.38
N ALA A 156 3.15 4.97 9.78
CA ALA A 156 2.12 5.33 10.75
C ALA A 156 0.71 5.17 10.16
N GLY A 157 0.56 5.46 8.87
CA GLY A 157 -0.72 5.32 8.18
C GLY A 157 -0.73 5.91 6.78
N VAL A 158 -1.93 5.90 6.20
CA VAL A 158 -2.23 6.54 4.91
C VAL A 158 -3.37 7.53 5.07
N VAL A 159 -3.39 8.56 4.23
CA VAL A 159 -4.51 9.48 4.12
C VAL A 159 -5.18 9.29 2.76
N VAL A 160 -6.45 8.98 2.78
CA VAL A 160 -7.27 8.79 1.59
C VAL A 160 -8.05 10.07 1.34
N GLY A 161 -7.74 10.75 0.23
CA GLY A 161 -8.59 11.79 -0.32
C GLY A 161 -9.86 11.16 -0.87
N ALA A 162 -11.01 11.73 -0.56
CA ALA A 162 -12.30 11.23 -1.00
C ALA A 162 -13.26 12.37 -1.33
N THR A 163 -14.06 12.19 -2.37
CA THR A 163 -15.12 13.13 -2.74
C THR A 163 -16.13 13.29 -1.61
N ASP A 164 -16.43 12.22 -0.89
CA ASP A 164 -17.15 12.19 0.38
C ASP A 164 -16.35 11.41 1.42
N PRO A 165 -15.54 12.10 2.27
CA PRO A 165 -14.72 11.46 3.29
C PRO A 165 -15.51 10.67 4.32
N HIS A 166 -16.73 11.11 4.65
CA HIS A 166 -17.58 10.42 5.62
C HIS A 166 -18.09 9.10 5.05
N ALA A 167 -18.63 9.12 3.84
CA ALA A 167 -19.09 7.90 3.16
C ALA A 167 -17.93 6.94 2.88
N MET A 168 -16.73 7.45 2.54
CA MET A 168 -15.53 6.64 2.33
C MET A 168 -15.10 5.95 3.62
N ARG A 169 -15.01 6.68 4.73
CA ARG A 169 -14.71 6.13 6.05
C ARG A 169 -15.67 5.02 6.43
N GLU A 170 -16.98 5.20 6.19
CA GLU A 170 -17.98 4.21 6.54
C GLU A 170 -17.83 2.92 5.71
N ARG A 171 -17.49 3.03 4.41
CA ARG A 171 -17.17 1.85 3.57
C ARG A 171 -15.97 1.07 4.09
N TRP A 172 -14.88 1.77 4.46
CA TRP A 172 -13.69 1.15 5.02
C TRP A 172 -13.98 0.49 6.37
N ARG A 173 -14.69 1.20 7.26
CA ARG A 173 -15.09 0.67 8.57
C ARG A 173 -15.97 -0.58 8.44
N ARG A 174 -16.95 -0.56 7.55
CA ARG A 174 -17.83 -1.70 7.28
C ARG A 174 -17.04 -2.91 6.79
N SER A 175 -16.06 -2.68 5.93
CA SER A 175 -15.14 -3.71 5.43
C SER A 175 -14.13 -4.19 6.49
N GLY A 176 -14.02 -3.48 7.63
CA GLY A 176 -13.09 -3.81 8.73
C GLY A 176 -11.63 -3.54 8.39
N VAL A 177 -11.36 -2.53 7.56
CA VAL A 177 -10.02 -2.16 7.05
C VAL A 177 -9.65 -0.71 7.38
N ASP A 178 -10.29 -0.11 8.37
CA ASP A 178 -10.11 1.30 8.77
C ASP A 178 -8.98 1.52 9.78
N HIS A 179 -8.06 0.57 9.90
CA HIS A 179 -6.87 0.70 10.75
C HIS A 179 -5.77 1.49 10.03
N ALA A 180 -5.11 2.42 10.74
CA ALA A 180 -4.01 3.24 10.23
C ALA A 180 -4.39 4.01 8.93
N VAL A 181 -5.63 4.51 8.84
CA VAL A 181 -6.12 5.31 7.73
C VAL A 181 -6.89 6.53 8.21
N ARG A 182 -6.66 7.67 7.58
CA ARG A 182 -7.44 8.90 7.72
C ARG A 182 -8.09 9.27 6.40
N PHE A 183 -9.16 10.06 6.46
CA PHE A 183 -9.93 10.48 5.28
C PHE A 183 -10.04 12.00 5.26
N GLN A 184 -9.80 12.59 4.09
CA GLN A 184 -9.88 14.03 3.85
C GLN A 184 -10.61 14.31 2.52
N PRO A 185 -11.01 15.56 2.24
CA PRO A 185 -11.54 15.94 0.94
C PRO A 185 -10.52 15.62 -0.17
N ALA A 186 -10.99 15.02 -1.28
CA ALA A 186 -10.15 14.72 -2.41
C ALA A 186 -9.67 15.98 -3.11
N GLY A 187 -8.44 15.94 -3.62
CA GLY A 187 -7.93 16.90 -4.56
C GLY A 187 -8.52 16.70 -5.98
N PRO A 188 -8.03 17.45 -6.97
CA PRO A 188 -8.57 17.43 -8.34
C PRO A 188 -8.40 16.08 -9.06
N ARG A 189 -7.56 15.19 -8.53
CA ARG A 189 -7.31 13.84 -9.07
C ARG A 189 -8.34 12.80 -8.63
N GLY A 190 -9.31 13.19 -7.77
CA GLY A 190 -10.37 12.34 -7.25
C GLY A 190 -9.92 11.42 -6.11
N ASP A 191 -10.74 10.42 -5.79
CA ASP A 191 -10.52 9.51 -4.67
C ASP A 191 -9.22 8.69 -4.82
N ALA A 192 -8.31 8.83 -3.83
CA ALA A 192 -6.98 8.21 -3.86
C ALA A 192 -6.33 8.13 -2.48
N ILE A 193 -5.31 7.29 -2.31
CA ILE A 193 -4.30 7.52 -1.28
C ILE A 193 -3.48 8.73 -1.73
N ASP A 194 -3.57 9.83 -1.02
CA ASP A 194 -2.91 11.09 -1.33
C ASP A 194 -1.67 11.34 -0.46
N GLU A 195 -1.65 10.77 0.77
CA GLU A 195 -0.52 10.95 1.69
C GLU A 195 -0.12 9.62 2.35
N LEU A 196 1.18 9.50 2.65
CA LEU A 196 1.74 8.51 3.55
C LEU A 196 2.28 9.22 4.78
N GLU A 197 2.02 8.67 5.97
CA GLU A 197 2.61 9.14 7.22
C GLU A 197 3.68 8.15 7.65
N LEU A 198 4.94 8.61 7.72
CA LEU A 198 6.08 7.80 8.12
C LEU A 198 6.65 8.31 9.44
N VAL A 199 6.86 7.41 10.40
CA VAL A 199 7.53 7.76 11.65
C VAL A 199 8.99 8.01 11.37
N THR A 200 9.45 9.25 11.66
CA THR A 200 10.86 9.59 11.51
C THR A 200 11.68 9.22 12.75
N ALA A 201 12.91 8.74 12.55
CA ALA A 201 13.89 8.58 13.60
C ALA A 201 14.51 9.95 14.00
N ASP A 202 14.56 10.89 13.07
CA ASP A 202 15.10 12.24 13.27
C ASP A 202 13.99 13.22 13.65
N ARG A 203 14.00 13.66 14.90
CA ARG A 203 13.00 14.60 15.42
C ARG A 203 13.06 15.98 14.75
N GLU A 204 14.19 16.37 14.18
CA GLU A 204 14.32 17.66 13.48
C GLU A 204 13.58 17.65 12.14
N ARG A 205 13.36 16.46 11.56
CA ARG A 205 12.58 16.27 10.34
C ARG A 205 11.08 16.07 10.57
N ALA A 206 10.64 15.98 11.84
CA ALA A 206 9.22 15.83 12.13
C ALA A 206 8.41 17.04 11.62
N GLY A 207 7.34 16.76 10.86
CA GLY A 207 6.54 17.77 10.16
C GLY A 207 7.02 18.07 8.74
N GLU A 208 8.14 17.51 8.28
CA GLU A 208 8.58 17.62 6.89
C GLU A 208 7.60 16.94 5.94
N GLU A 209 7.39 17.56 4.79
CA GLU A 209 6.58 17.02 3.70
C GLU A 209 7.44 16.86 2.44
N LEU A 210 7.39 15.66 1.87
CA LEU A 210 8.09 15.30 0.65
C LEU A 210 7.06 14.94 -0.43
N ALA A 211 7.18 15.51 -1.62
CA ALA A 211 6.32 15.16 -2.75
C ALA A 211 7.08 14.19 -3.68
N THR A 212 6.67 12.93 -3.70
CA THR A 212 7.28 11.90 -4.56
C THR A 212 6.26 10.81 -4.90
N GLY A 213 6.43 10.16 -6.05
CA GLY A 213 5.52 9.08 -6.50
C GLY A 213 4.05 9.50 -6.56
N GLY A 214 3.78 10.79 -6.77
CA GLY A 214 2.43 11.35 -6.88
C GLY A 214 1.64 11.38 -5.57
N VAL A 215 2.30 11.25 -4.43
CA VAL A 215 1.74 11.38 -3.06
C VAL A 215 2.56 12.38 -2.25
N VAL A 216 2.00 12.87 -1.15
CA VAL A 216 2.73 13.58 -0.10
C VAL A 216 3.19 12.55 0.93
N ILE A 217 4.47 12.55 1.28
CA ILE A 217 5.00 11.78 2.40
C ILE A 217 5.23 12.75 3.54
N ARG A 218 4.53 12.53 4.66
CA ARG A 218 4.67 13.35 5.87
C ARG A 218 5.47 12.57 6.91
N LEU A 219 6.54 13.19 7.41
CA LEU A 219 7.32 12.66 8.51
C LEU A 219 6.68 13.06 9.85
N VAL A 220 6.34 12.07 10.68
CA VAL A 220 5.63 12.26 11.97
C VAL A 220 6.44 11.71 13.13
#